data_465e5e994a48ab047d5ac9fa0a16f9ff
#
_entry.id   465e5e994a48ab047d5ac9fa0a16f9ff
#
_cell.length_a   1.000
_cell.length_b   1.000
_cell.length_c   1.000
_cell.angle_alpha   90.00
_cell.angle_beta   90.00
_cell.angle_gamma   90.00
#
_symmetry.space_group_name_H-M   'P 1'
#
loop_
_entity.id
_entity.type
_entity.pdbx_description
1 polymer ?
#
loop_
_entity_poly.entity_id
_entity_poly.type
_entity_poly.pdbx_seq_one_letter_code
_entity_poly.pdbx_strand_id
1 'polypeptide(L)'
;MGAPVVHFEIVGRDAKKLQAFYSELFDWNFDTDNPMDYGVVAREENLGPDGVGIGGGVGRGPSEEYPGHVTFYIAVDDVGAALDQAEKLGGSRMMGPDEVMEGLVIGLFHDPEGHMIGVVQNPPDGSMSVTST
;
A
#
# COMPACT_ATOMS: atom_id res chain seq x y z
N MET A 1 19.43 10.66 2.07
CA MET A 1 18.84 9.34 2.28
C MET A 1 17.55 9.23 1.52
N GLY A 2 17.35 8.09 0.87
CA GLY A 2 16.11 7.89 0.12
C GLY A 2 14.94 7.57 1.03
N ALA A 3 13.75 7.91 0.60
CA ALA A 3 12.52 7.53 1.28
C ALA A 3 12.30 6.02 1.12
N PRO A 4 11.95 5.30 2.19
CA PRO A 4 11.84 3.84 2.11
C PRO A 4 10.51 3.38 1.54
N VAL A 5 10.56 2.25 0.84
CA VAL A 5 9.35 1.52 0.46
C VAL A 5 8.90 0.72 1.69
N VAL A 6 7.65 0.89 2.11
CA VAL A 6 7.19 0.32 3.39
C VAL A 6 5.97 -0.58 3.28
N HIS A 7 5.36 -0.67 2.10
CA HIS A 7 4.12 -1.42 1.95
C HIS A 7 3.93 -1.83 0.49
N PHE A 8 3.65 -3.10 0.24
CA PHE A 8 3.23 -3.52 -1.11
C PHE A 8 1.70 -3.59 -1.16
N GLU A 9 1.13 -3.50 -2.34
CA GLU A 9 -0.31 -3.60 -2.48
C GLU A 9 -0.67 -4.34 -3.76
N ILE A 10 -1.53 -5.34 -3.62
CA ILE A 10 -2.09 -6.08 -4.74
C ILE A 10 -3.59 -5.93 -4.67
N VAL A 11 -4.18 -5.36 -5.70
CA VAL A 11 -5.63 -5.12 -5.76
C VAL A 11 -6.19 -5.81 -6.98
N GLY A 12 -7.25 -6.57 -6.78
CA GLY A 12 -7.93 -7.26 -7.86
C GLY A 12 -9.43 -7.12 -7.74
N ARG A 13 -10.15 -8.00 -8.41
CA ARG A 13 -11.61 -7.98 -8.42
C ARG A 13 -12.21 -8.82 -7.31
N ASP A 14 -11.53 -9.89 -6.93
CA ASP A 14 -12.00 -10.83 -5.92
C ASP A 14 -10.91 -10.96 -4.84
N ALA A 15 -11.06 -10.16 -3.79
CA ALA A 15 -10.07 -10.10 -2.73
C ALA A 15 -9.88 -11.43 -2.02
N LYS A 16 -10.99 -12.13 -1.74
CA LYS A 16 -10.91 -13.40 -1.01
C LYS A 16 -10.19 -14.46 -1.80
N LYS A 17 -10.45 -14.52 -3.10
CA LYS A 17 -9.78 -15.47 -3.98
C LYS A 17 -8.28 -15.18 -4.09
N LEU A 18 -7.91 -13.90 -4.20
CA LEU A 18 -6.50 -13.51 -4.22
C LEU A 18 -5.82 -13.83 -2.90
N GLN A 19 -6.48 -13.52 -1.78
CA GLN A 19 -5.92 -13.77 -0.46
C GLN A 19 -5.68 -15.27 -0.26
N ALA A 20 -6.62 -16.11 -0.67
CA ALA A 20 -6.45 -17.56 -0.58
C ALA A 20 -5.28 -18.04 -1.43
N PHE A 21 -5.15 -17.51 -2.63
CA PHE A 21 -4.05 -17.88 -3.52
C PHE A 21 -2.69 -17.58 -2.88
N TYR A 22 -2.51 -16.36 -2.40
CA TYR A 22 -1.23 -15.95 -1.84
C TYR A 22 -0.96 -16.59 -0.47
N SER A 23 -2.01 -16.85 0.31
CA SER A 23 -1.86 -17.54 1.58
C SER A 23 -1.35 -18.96 1.36
N GLU A 24 -1.89 -19.67 0.39
CA GLU A 24 -1.42 -21.01 0.09
C GLU A 24 -0.02 -21.02 -0.52
N LEU A 25 0.26 -20.08 -1.40
CA LEU A 25 1.53 -20.05 -2.11
C LEU A 25 2.69 -19.61 -1.22
N PHE A 26 2.48 -18.59 -0.40
CA PHE A 26 3.55 -17.95 0.38
C PHE A 26 3.38 -18.05 1.88
N ASP A 27 2.35 -18.73 2.33
CA ASP A 27 2.05 -18.84 3.77
C ASP A 27 1.83 -17.48 4.44
N TRP A 28 1.28 -16.53 3.68
CA TRP A 28 0.92 -15.22 4.23
C TRP A 28 -0.34 -15.35 5.08
N ASN A 29 -0.30 -14.74 6.25
CA ASN A 29 -1.41 -14.72 7.18
C ASN A 29 -2.11 -13.37 7.11
N PHE A 30 -3.26 -13.33 6.46
CA PHE A 30 -3.99 -12.08 6.24
C PHE A 30 -4.91 -11.75 7.40
N ASP A 31 -4.81 -10.51 7.87
CA ASP A 31 -5.78 -9.95 8.80
C ASP A 31 -6.81 -9.19 7.96
N THR A 32 -8.05 -9.65 8.00
CA THR A 32 -9.15 -9.04 7.24
C THR A 32 -10.16 -8.34 8.14
N ASP A 33 -9.81 -8.08 9.40
CA ASP A 33 -10.69 -7.44 10.36
C ASP A 33 -10.75 -5.92 10.10
N ASN A 34 -11.39 -5.57 9.00
CA ASN A 34 -11.64 -4.18 8.62
C ASN A 34 -12.85 -4.15 7.68
N PRO A 35 -13.53 -2.99 7.54
CA PRO A 35 -14.77 -2.92 6.78
C PRO A 35 -14.60 -3.10 5.27
N MET A 36 -13.38 -3.09 4.76
CA MET A 36 -13.12 -3.17 3.32
C MET A 36 -12.65 -4.54 2.87
N ASP A 37 -12.60 -5.52 3.77
CA ASP A 37 -12.06 -6.86 3.49
C ASP A 37 -10.63 -6.83 2.92
N TYR A 38 -9.89 -5.79 3.28
CA TYR A 38 -8.51 -5.66 2.86
C TYR A 38 -7.65 -6.60 3.71
N GLY A 39 -6.97 -7.52 3.07
CA GLY A 39 -6.13 -8.48 3.80
C GLY A 39 -4.76 -7.88 4.07
N VAL A 40 -4.42 -7.70 5.33
CA VAL A 40 -3.16 -7.10 5.73
C VAL A 40 -2.17 -8.19 6.13
N VAL A 41 -0.96 -8.13 5.56
CA VAL A 41 0.18 -8.93 5.99
C VAL A 41 1.05 -8.01 6.84
N ALA A 42 1.13 -8.29 8.13
CA ALA A 42 1.94 -7.48 9.04
C ALA A 42 3.42 -7.60 8.68
N ARG A 43 4.15 -6.49 8.80
CA ARG A 43 5.57 -6.47 8.48
C ARG A 43 6.36 -7.51 9.29
N GLU A 44 6.10 -7.60 10.59
CA GLU A 44 6.82 -8.51 11.48
C GLU A 44 6.56 -9.99 11.16
N GLU A 45 5.52 -10.30 10.41
CA GLU A 45 5.24 -11.66 9.97
C GLU A 45 5.78 -11.94 8.55
N ASN A 46 6.42 -10.96 7.95
CA ASN A 46 6.90 -11.06 6.57
C ASN A 46 8.38 -10.74 6.44
N LEU A 47 9.13 -11.04 7.49
CA LEU A 47 10.58 -10.83 7.51
C LEU A 47 11.31 -12.13 7.28
N GLY A 48 12.36 -12.07 6.47
CA GLY A 48 13.29 -13.19 6.32
C GLY A 48 14.17 -13.32 7.55
N PRO A 49 15.03 -14.37 7.58
CA PRO A 49 15.90 -14.61 8.74
C PRO A 49 16.89 -13.49 9.00
N ASP A 50 17.18 -12.68 8.00
CA ASP A 50 18.08 -11.54 8.12
C ASP A 50 17.35 -10.23 8.45
N GLY A 51 16.05 -10.28 8.72
CA GLY A 51 15.26 -9.12 9.06
C GLY A 51 14.81 -8.29 7.87
N VAL A 52 14.94 -8.83 6.66
CA VAL A 52 14.55 -8.11 5.44
C VAL A 52 13.12 -8.50 5.03
N GLY A 53 12.32 -7.51 4.74
CA GLY A 53 10.96 -7.71 4.29
C GLY A 53 10.08 -6.50 4.62
N ILE A 54 8.91 -6.47 4.03
CA ILE A 54 7.91 -5.42 4.29
C ILE A 54 6.55 -6.06 4.44
N GLY A 55 5.63 -5.35 5.05
CA GLY A 55 4.25 -5.74 5.08
C GLY A 55 3.53 -5.27 3.83
N GLY A 56 2.28 -5.65 3.70
CA GLY A 56 1.49 -5.24 2.56
C GLY A 56 0.03 -5.60 2.70
N GLY A 57 -0.69 -5.45 1.60
CA GLY A 57 -2.10 -5.73 1.59
C GLY A 57 -2.56 -6.30 0.26
N VAL A 58 -3.58 -7.13 0.33
CA VAL A 58 -4.25 -7.69 -0.84
C VAL A 58 -5.74 -7.44 -0.68
N GLY A 59 -6.33 -6.71 -1.63
CA GLY A 59 -7.71 -6.30 -1.52
C GLY A 59 -8.40 -6.21 -2.88
N ARG A 60 -9.59 -5.63 -2.86
CA ARG A 60 -10.36 -5.39 -4.08
C ARG A 60 -10.44 -3.91 -4.38
N GLY A 61 -10.64 -3.59 -5.64
CA GLY A 61 -10.78 -2.22 -6.10
C GLY A 61 -12.15 -1.64 -5.79
N PRO A 62 -12.37 -0.40 -6.22
CA PRO A 62 -13.63 0.33 -5.91
C PRO A 62 -14.86 -0.24 -6.59
N SER A 63 -14.69 -1.07 -7.63
CA SER A 63 -15.82 -1.67 -8.33
C SER A 63 -15.38 -2.97 -8.99
N GLU A 64 -16.35 -3.79 -9.41
CA GLU A 64 -16.08 -5.04 -10.11
C GLU A 64 -15.45 -4.82 -11.48
N GLU A 65 -15.58 -3.63 -12.02
CA GLU A 65 -15.02 -3.28 -13.32
C GLU A 65 -13.57 -2.83 -13.25
N TYR A 66 -13.10 -2.53 -12.04
CA TYR A 66 -11.72 -2.11 -11.85
C TYR A 66 -10.78 -3.29 -12.13
N PRO A 67 -9.84 -3.15 -13.07
CA PRO A 67 -8.99 -4.29 -13.47
C PRO A 67 -7.98 -4.72 -12.41
N GLY A 68 -7.70 -3.85 -11.45
CA GLY A 68 -6.71 -4.14 -10.42
C GLY A 68 -5.38 -3.47 -10.68
N HIS A 69 -4.48 -3.60 -9.71
CA HIS A 69 -3.13 -3.05 -9.83
C HIS A 69 -2.21 -3.74 -8.83
N VAL A 70 -0.92 -3.61 -9.07
CA VAL A 70 0.12 -3.96 -8.12
C VAL A 70 1.00 -2.73 -7.95
N THR A 71 1.19 -2.30 -6.73
CA THR A 71 2.00 -1.12 -6.47
C THR A 71 2.70 -1.26 -5.11
N PHE A 72 3.41 -0.21 -4.72
CA PHE A 72 4.02 -0.12 -3.40
C PHE A 72 3.87 1.31 -2.92
N TYR A 73 4.04 1.49 -1.61
CA TYR A 73 3.95 2.79 -0.99
C TYR A 73 5.30 3.18 -0.40
N ILE A 74 5.66 4.43 -0.60
CA ILE A 74 6.91 5.02 -0.12
C ILE A 74 6.58 5.95 1.04
N ALA A 75 7.28 5.78 2.16
CA ALA A 75 7.07 6.65 3.33
C ALA A 75 7.71 8.01 3.09
N VAL A 76 6.92 9.06 3.26
CA VAL A 76 7.36 10.45 3.12
C VAL A 76 6.89 11.25 4.33
N ASP A 77 7.50 12.40 4.56
CA ASP A 77 7.14 13.26 5.68
C ASP A 77 5.83 14.00 5.45
N ASP A 78 5.53 14.31 4.19
CA ASP A 78 4.35 15.11 3.82
C ASP A 78 3.85 14.63 2.46
N VAL A 79 2.72 13.95 2.45
CA VAL A 79 2.14 13.39 1.23
C VAL A 79 1.75 14.50 0.24
N GLY A 80 1.15 15.58 0.73
CA GLY A 80 0.77 16.70 -0.13
C GLY A 80 1.97 17.29 -0.86
N ALA A 81 3.07 17.50 -0.12
CA ALA A 81 4.29 18.04 -0.71
C ALA A 81 4.91 17.06 -1.73
N ALA A 82 4.87 15.77 -1.43
CA ALA A 82 5.39 14.76 -2.35
C ALA A 82 4.59 14.73 -3.65
N LEU A 83 3.26 14.81 -3.56
CA LEU A 83 2.40 14.84 -4.75
C LEU A 83 2.62 16.11 -5.58
N ASP A 84 2.77 17.26 -4.91
CA ASP A 84 3.08 18.51 -5.61
C ASP A 84 4.41 18.40 -6.37
N GLN A 85 5.41 17.82 -5.74
CA GLN A 85 6.72 17.62 -6.33
C GLN A 85 6.65 16.65 -7.52
N ALA A 86 5.86 15.57 -7.38
CA ALA A 86 5.68 14.63 -8.48
C ALA A 86 5.12 15.33 -9.72
N GLU A 87 4.14 16.22 -9.52
CA GLU A 87 3.57 17.00 -10.62
C GLU A 87 4.61 17.90 -11.27
N LYS A 88 5.44 18.54 -10.46
CA LYS A 88 6.50 19.42 -10.99
C LYS A 88 7.56 18.66 -11.80
N LEU A 89 7.77 17.40 -11.46
CA LEU A 89 8.79 16.57 -12.10
C LEU A 89 8.27 15.76 -13.29
N GLY A 90 7.03 16.01 -13.73
CA GLY A 90 6.49 15.37 -14.91
C GLY A 90 5.51 14.24 -14.68
N GLY A 91 5.22 13.92 -13.44
CA GLY A 91 4.18 12.98 -13.10
C GLY A 91 2.82 13.64 -12.99
N SER A 92 1.84 12.89 -12.53
CA SER A 92 0.49 13.43 -12.33
C SER A 92 -0.12 12.86 -11.06
N ARG A 93 -0.84 13.70 -10.35
CA ARG A 93 -1.55 13.31 -9.14
C ARG A 93 -2.78 12.49 -9.51
N MET A 94 -2.94 11.34 -8.86
CA MET A 94 -4.11 10.51 -9.05
C MET A 94 -5.11 10.70 -7.91
N MET A 95 -4.65 10.69 -6.67
CA MET A 95 -5.49 10.96 -5.52
C MET A 95 -4.65 11.41 -4.33
N GLY A 96 -5.28 12.09 -3.40
CA GLY A 96 -4.69 12.48 -2.14
C GLY A 96 -4.21 13.92 -2.10
N PRO A 97 -3.74 14.33 -0.93
CA PRO A 97 -3.60 13.53 0.29
C PRO A 97 -4.95 13.20 0.92
N ASP A 98 -5.12 11.93 1.30
CA ASP A 98 -6.34 11.45 1.93
C ASP A 98 -6.00 10.75 3.25
N GLU A 99 -6.68 11.15 4.32
CA GLU A 99 -6.52 10.47 5.61
C GLU A 99 -7.44 9.26 5.62
N VAL A 100 -6.88 8.06 5.57
CA VAL A 100 -7.65 6.81 5.49
C VAL A 100 -7.86 6.17 6.85
N MET A 101 -7.06 6.56 7.83
CA MET A 101 -7.20 6.22 9.24
C MET A 101 -6.65 7.39 10.03
N GLU A 102 -6.95 7.45 11.31
CA GLU A 102 -6.46 8.55 12.13
C GLU A 102 -4.94 8.66 12.03
N GLY A 103 -4.47 9.76 11.49
CA GLY A 103 -3.05 10.06 11.34
C GLY A 103 -2.36 9.39 10.15
N LEU A 104 -3.04 8.49 9.45
CA LEU A 104 -2.46 7.79 8.29
C LEU A 104 -2.92 8.45 7.01
N VAL A 105 -2.02 9.14 6.33
CA VAL A 105 -2.34 9.88 5.11
C VAL A 105 -1.68 9.19 3.93
N ILE A 106 -2.43 8.99 2.86
CA ILE A 106 -1.92 8.37 1.64
C ILE A 106 -2.17 9.24 0.42
N GLY A 107 -1.43 8.96 -0.63
CA GLY A 107 -1.64 9.53 -1.95
C GLY A 107 -1.16 8.59 -3.03
N LEU A 108 -1.65 8.80 -4.21
CA LEU A 108 -1.25 8.03 -5.39
C LEU A 108 -0.93 9.00 -6.52
N PHE A 109 0.10 8.67 -7.28
CA PHE A 109 0.47 9.47 -8.45
C PHE A 109 0.91 8.53 -9.58
N HIS A 110 0.96 9.07 -10.78
CA HIS A 110 1.56 8.38 -11.93
C HIS A 110 2.92 9.01 -12.20
N ASP A 111 3.93 8.17 -12.37
CA ASP A 111 5.26 8.66 -12.74
C ASP A 111 5.25 9.09 -14.22
N PRO A 112 6.34 9.65 -14.76
CA PRO A 112 6.34 10.11 -16.15
C PRO A 112 6.04 9.05 -17.21
N GLU A 113 6.13 7.78 -16.87
CA GLU A 113 5.78 6.68 -17.77
C GLU A 113 4.42 6.08 -17.48
N GLY A 114 3.67 6.65 -16.51
CA GLY A 114 2.33 6.19 -16.21
C GLY A 114 2.21 5.08 -15.18
N HIS A 115 3.28 4.75 -14.48
CA HIS A 115 3.20 3.77 -13.41
C HIS A 115 2.55 4.40 -12.17
N MET A 116 1.59 3.68 -11.58
CA MET A 116 0.91 4.16 -10.38
C MET A 116 1.73 3.78 -9.14
N ILE A 117 2.09 4.77 -8.36
CA ILE A 117 2.93 4.62 -7.17
C ILE A 117 2.24 5.30 -6.00
N GLY A 118 2.35 4.71 -4.81
CA GLY A 118 1.77 5.26 -3.59
C GLY A 118 2.79 5.95 -2.71
N VAL A 119 2.30 6.93 -1.95
CA VAL A 119 3.07 7.58 -0.88
C VAL A 119 2.24 7.55 0.39
N VAL A 120 2.91 7.46 1.53
CA VAL A 120 2.24 7.38 2.82
C VAL A 120 3.00 8.22 3.84
N GLN A 121 2.23 8.84 4.72
CA GLN A 121 2.74 9.71 5.79
C GLN A 121 2.29 9.13 7.10
N ASN A 122 3.21 9.07 8.05
CA ASN A 122 2.99 8.53 9.40
C ASN A 122 2.56 7.07 9.42
N PRO A 123 3.22 6.18 8.65
CA PRO A 123 2.88 4.76 8.77
C PRO A 123 3.29 4.24 10.15
N PRO A 124 2.43 3.46 10.82
CA PRO A 124 2.80 2.90 12.13
C PRO A 124 4.06 2.03 11.99
N ASP A 125 5.09 2.33 12.79
CA ASP A 125 6.35 1.55 12.81
C ASP A 125 6.94 1.29 11.41
N GLY A 126 6.77 2.27 10.49
CA GLY A 126 7.27 2.15 9.12
C GLY A 126 6.45 1.22 8.25
N SER A 127 5.23 0.92 8.65
CA SER A 127 4.32 -0.01 7.96
C SER A 127 2.95 0.65 7.80
N MET A 128 2.21 0.22 6.79
CA MET A 128 0.82 0.64 6.59
C MET A 128 -0.19 -0.31 7.21
N SER A 129 0.25 -1.29 7.98
CA SER A 129 -0.66 -2.25 8.57
C SER A 129 -1.69 -1.56 9.46
N VAL A 130 -2.97 -1.80 9.22
CA VAL A 130 -4.06 -1.25 10.03
C VAL A 130 -4.13 -1.93 11.40
N THR A 131 -3.41 -3.00 11.59
CA THR A 131 -3.43 -3.77 12.83
C THR A 131 -2.18 -3.62 13.68
N SER A 132 -1.14 -2.98 13.16
CA SER A 132 0.13 -2.81 13.86
C SER A 132 0.14 -1.53 14.68
N THR A 133 -0.79 -1.41 15.54
CA THR A 133 -0.89 -0.23 16.40
C THR A 133 -0.45 -0.58 17.80
#